data_02d78dcb71fe97dac57f0622c9f4a749
#
_entry.id   02d78dcb71fe97dac57f0622c9f4a749
#
_cell.length_a   1.000
_cell.length_b   1.000
_cell.length_c   1.000
_cell.angle_alpha   90.00
_cell.angle_beta   90.00
_cell.angle_gamma   90.00
#
_symmetry.space_group_name_H-M   'P 1'
#
loop_
_entity.id
_entity.type
_entity.pdbx_description
1 polymer ?
#
loop_
_entity_poly.entity_id
_entity_poly.type
_entity_poly.pdbx_seq_one_letter_code
_entity_poly.pdbx_strand_id
1 'polypeptide(L)'
;MSRTVLTDITLATLIGFACLFPGCKNNDNDSDTDGTTRPPEPESLNCQIQKSFPHDTSSFTEGLLIYKGGLYESTGDPDYIGRSRLLKIDLNSGKIEKQLNLDRKYFGEGLTILRDTIYQLTYKERTAFVYTLDFKKIKEVPFTTDNGEGWGLTTDGTYLIADDGSSNLYYYEPSTFKLVKKLPVTDAGALGYNLNELEYIDGYIYANQWQLSYILKIDPSNGVVVAKIDLTDIWNRVKQKDPKAEVVNGIAYDPDSKKIYVTGKNWPELFEVQFSK
;
A
#
# COMPACT_ATOMS: atom_id res chain seq x y z
N MET A 1 -43.82 -40.27 31.19
CA MET A 1 -44.54 -40.92 30.06
C MET A 1 -43.61 -40.96 28.86
N SER A 2 -43.07 -42.15 28.58
CA SER A 2 -42.14 -42.48 27.51
C SER A 2 -42.91 -42.73 26.22
N ARG A 3 -42.41 -42.19 25.09
CA ARG A 3 -42.73 -42.73 23.76
C ARG A 3 -41.48 -42.78 22.92
N THR A 4 -41.04 -44.01 22.75
CA THR A 4 -40.05 -44.52 21.80
C THR A 4 -40.69 -44.53 20.40
N VAL A 5 -39.98 -44.03 19.39
CA VAL A 5 -40.33 -44.22 17.97
C VAL A 5 -39.17 -44.98 17.31
N LEU A 6 -39.52 -46.17 16.82
CA LEU A 6 -38.65 -47.03 15.98
C LEU A 6 -38.46 -46.38 14.61
N THR A 7 -37.24 -46.45 14.11
CA THR A 7 -36.92 -46.14 12.71
C THR A 7 -36.65 -47.47 11.96
N ASP A 8 -37.43 -47.65 10.91
CA ASP A 8 -37.27 -48.76 9.96
C ASP A 8 -36.05 -48.57 9.04
N ILE A 9 -35.25 -49.60 8.96
CA ILE A 9 -34.11 -49.70 8.04
C ILE A 9 -34.56 -50.42 6.79
N THR A 10 -34.65 -49.73 5.66
CA THR A 10 -34.87 -50.35 4.35
C THR A 10 -33.52 -50.60 3.66
N LEU A 11 -33.27 -51.90 3.44
CA LEU A 11 -32.11 -52.43 2.72
C LEU A 11 -32.33 -52.31 1.20
N ALA A 12 -31.58 -51.48 0.50
CA ALA A 12 -31.62 -51.40 -0.94
C ALA A 12 -30.49 -52.20 -1.58
N THR A 13 -30.89 -53.17 -2.36
CA THR A 13 -30.03 -54.09 -3.11
C THR A 13 -29.38 -53.43 -4.31
N LEU A 14 -28.06 -53.40 -4.38
CA LEU A 14 -27.27 -52.97 -5.56
C LEU A 14 -27.29 -54.07 -6.63
N ILE A 15 -27.87 -53.77 -7.80
CA ILE A 15 -27.71 -54.56 -9.02
C ILE A 15 -26.59 -53.90 -9.82
N GLY A 16 -25.47 -54.61 -9.96
CA GLY A 16 -24.35 -54.20 -10.78
C GLY A 16 -24.63 -54.42 -12.27
N PHE A 17 -24.52 -53.35 -13.05
CA PHE A 17 -24.57 -53.37 -14.51
C PHE A 17 -23.13 -53.20 -15.04
N ALA A 18 -22.54 -54.24 -15.55
CA ALA A 18 -21.23 -54.20 -16.21
C ALA A 18 -21.41 -53.73 -17.67
N CYS A 19 -21.03 -52.46 -17.94
CA CYS A 19 -20.92 -51.97 -19.30
C CYS A 19 -19.52 -52.21 -19.83
N LEU A 20 -19.41 -53.08 -20.82
CA LEU A 20 -18.21 -53.26 -21.66
C LEU A 20 -18.12 -52.09 -22.65
N PHE A 21 -17.11 -51.20 -22.50
CA PHE A 21 -16.79 -50.18 -23.48
C PHE A 21 -15.69 -50.71 -24.41
N PRO A 22 -15.86 -50.59 -25.76
CA PRO A 22 -14.79 -50.84 -26.70
C PRO A 22 -13.75 -49.73 -26.63
N GLY A 23 -12.48 -50.10 -26.57
CA GLY A 23 -11.37 -49.15 -26.54
C GLY A 23 -11.26 -48.36 -27.83
N CYS A 24 -11.38 -47.04 -27.74
CA CYS A 24 -10.94 -46.11 -28.77
C CYS A 24 -9.44 -45.85 -28.59
N LYS A 25 -8.68 -46.06 -29.66
CA LYS A 25 -7.28 -45.59 -29.75
C LYS A 25 -7.26 -44.05 -29.68
N ASN A 26 -6.60 -43.53 -28.67
CA ASN A 26 -6.26 -42.11 -28.64
C ASN A 26 -5.19 -41.83 -29.68
N ASN A 27 -5.52 -41.00 -30.64
CA ASN A 27 -4.55 -40.19 -31.37
C ASN A 27 -4.17 -39.00 -30.47
N ASP A 28 -2.97 -39.01 -29.93
CA ASP A 28 -2.37 -37.87 -29.27
C ASP A 28 -2.06 -36.77 -30.30
N ASN A 29 -2.99 -35.88 -30.53
CA ASN A 29 -2.80 -34.57 -31.15
C ASN A 29 -3.85 -33.63 -30.58
N ASP A 30 -3.81 -33.39 -29.28
CA ASP A 30 -4.44 -32.24 -28.67
C ASP A 30 -3.42 -31.12 -28.62
N SER A 31 -3.44 -30.29 -29.66
CA SER A 31 -2.93 -28.94 -29.56
C SER A 31 -3.95 -28.13 -28.75
N ASP A 32 -3.79 -28.12 -27.45
CA ASP A 32 -4.47 -27.15 -26.58
C ASP A 32 -4.05 -25.74 -26.95
N THR A 33 -4.74 -25.17 -27.94
CA THR A 33 -4.78 -23.73 -28.19
C THR A 33 -5.92 -23.12 -27.39
N ASP A 34 -5.89 -23.27 -26.06
CA ASP A 34 -6.60 -22.34 -25.21
C ASP A 34 -5.74 -21.07 -25.11
N GLY A 35 -6.07 -20.08 -25.98
CA GLY A 35 -5.34 -18.83 -26.12
C GLY A 35 -5.52 -17.84 -24.97
N THR A 36 -5.76 -18.31 -23.75
CA THR A 36 -5.70 -17.51 -22.53
C THR A 36 -4.25 -17.45 -22.07
N THR A 37 -3.46 -16.54 -22.65
CA THR A 37 -2.15 -16.21 -22.10
C THR A 37 -2.36 -15.65 -20.70
N ARG A 38 -1.97 -16.44 -19.70
CA ARG A 38 -1.95 -15.98 -18.29
C ARG A 38 -1.16 -14.67 -18.24
N PRO A 39 -1.66 -13.62 -17.55
CA PRO A 39 -0.90 -12.41 -17.36
C PRO A 39 0.48 -12.71 -16.76
N PRO A 40 1.53 -12.00 -17.16
CA PRO A 40 2.88 -12.26 -16.67
C PRO A 40 2.92 -12.07 -15.15
N GLU A 41 3.65 -12.93 -14.46
CA GLU A 41 3.96 -12.76 -13.04
C GLU A 41 4.87 -11.53 -12.87
N PRO A 42 4.68 -10.71 -11.81
CA PRO A 42 5.56 -9.60 -11.54
C PRO A 42 6.99 -10.07 -11.23
N GLU A 43 7.96 -9.26 -11.62
CA GLU A 43 9.36 -9.52 -11.30
C GLU A 43 9.58 -9.50 -9.78
N SER A 44 10.35 -10.44 -9.23
CA SER A 44 10.76 -10.41 -7.82
C SER A 44 12.07 -9.64 -7.68
N LEU A 45 12.06 -8.61 -6.83
CA LEU A 45 13.24 -7.79 -6.53
C LEU A 45 13.60 -7.90 -5.05
N ASN A 46 14.90 -7.89 -4.78
CA ASN A 46 15.45 -7.84 -3.42
C ASN A 46 15.58 -6.38 -2.97
N CYS A 47 15.48 -6.15 -1.66
CA CYS A 47 15.73 -4.85 -1.04
C CYS A 47 17.00 -4.91 -0.21
N GLN A 48 18.02 -4.12 -0.60
CA GLN A 48 19.33 -4.08 0.06
C GLN A 48 19.47 -2.78 0.85
N ILE A 49 19.77 -2.89 2.15
CA ILE A 49 20.08 -1.73 3.00
C ILE A 49 21.44 -1.16 2.61
N GLN A 50 21.49 0.13 2.30
CA GLN A 50 22.71 0.88 2.04
C GLN A 50 23.14 1.65 3.29
N LYS A 51 22.17 2.24 4.02
CA LYS A 51 22.41 3.02 5.23
C LYS A 51 21.18 3.02 6.11
N SER A 52 21.34 3.20 7.42
CA SER A 52 20.24 3.42 8.36
C SER A 52 20.37 4.79 9.03
N PHE A 53 19.21 5.34 9.38
CA PHE A 53 19.05 6.64 10.03
C PHE A 53 18.13 6.48 11.24
N PRO A 54 18.25 7.33 12.28
CA PRO A 54 17.32 7.33 13.39
C PRO A 54 15.90 7.69 12.93
N HIS A 55 14.90 7.03 13.50
CA HIS A 55 13.49 7.35 13.28
C HIS A 55 12.73 7.33 14.61
N ASP A 56 11.66 8.14 14.73
CA ASP A 56 10.90 8.31 15.96
C ASP A 56 9.91 7.14 16.14
N THR A 57 10.13 6.30 17.14
CA THR A 57 9.24 5.15 17.45
C THR A 57 7.82 5.56 17.83
N SER A 58 7.55 6.83 18.08
CA SER A 58 6.19 7.35 18.29
C SER A 58 5.48 7.71 16.97
N SER A 59 6.17 7.62 15.84
CA SER A 59 5.61 7.86 14.51
C SER A 59 4.86 6.62 14.00
N PHE A 60 3.54 6.71 13.97
CA PHE A 60 2.70 5.74 13.24
C PHE A 60 2.63 6.21 11.79
N THR A 61 3.67 5.87 11.01
CA THR A 61 3.90 6.40 9.66
C THR A 61 2.79 6.01 8.69
N GLU A 62 2.16 7.02 8.06
CA GLU A 62 1.13 6.85 7.04
C GLU A 62 1.44 7.58 5.74
N GLY A 63 2.42 8.44 5.73
CA GLY A 63 2.92 9.09 4.53
C GLY A 63 4.36 9.56 4.74
N LEU A 64 5.21 9.37 3.75
CA LEU A 64 6.63 9.69 3.81
C LEU A 64 7.09 10.23 2.45
N LEU A 65 7.89 11.30 2.43
CA LEU A 65 8.50 11.79 1.19
C LEU A 65 9.76 12.62 1.44
N ILE A 66 10.63 12.69 0.44
CA ILE A 66 11.72 13.68 0.37
C ILE A 66 11.31 14.82 -0.57
N TYR A 67 11.42 16.07 -0.10
CA TYR A 67 11.19 17.23 -0.93
C TYR A 67 12.23 18.32 -0.67
N LYS A 68 12.99 18.72 -1.72
CA LYS A 68 14.07 19.73 -1.61
C LYS A 68 15.04 19.42 -0.47
N GLY A 69 15.43 18.14 -0.33
CA GLY A 69 16.38 17.65 0.68
C GLY A 69 15.80 17.54 2.11
N GLY A 70 14.55 17.89 2.35
CA GLY A 70 13.86 17.68 3.64
C GLY A 70 13.04 16.41 3.64
N LEU A 71 13.06 15.66 4.73
CA LEU A 71 12.17 14.52 4.97
C LEU A 71 10.86 15.05 5.57
N TYR A 72 9.74 14.67 4.98
CA TYR A 72 8.40 14.98 5.49
C TYR A 72 7.67 13.69 5.82
N GLU A 73 6.90 13.71 6.91
CA GLU A 73 6.17 12.56 7.39
C GLU A 73 4.77 12.95 7.88
N SER A 74 3.79 12.13 7.53
CA SER A 74 2.44 12.15 8.09
C SER A 74 2.26 10.95 8.99
N THR A 75 1.74 11.15 10.20
CA THR A 75 1.51 10.07 11.16
C THR A 75 0.05 9.97 11.56
N GLY A 76 -0.41 8.73 11.70
CA GLY A 76 -1.69 8.41 12.29
C GLY A 76 -1.67 8.41 13.83
N ASP A 77 -2.84 8.16 14.40
CA ASP A 77 -3.04 8.02 15.86
C ASP A 77 -4.11 6.96 16.13
N PRO A 78 -3.73 5.67 16.23
CA PRO A 78 -4.69 4.59 16.43
C PRO A 78 -5.61 4.75 17.65
N ASP A 79 -5.14 5.47 18.67
CA ASP A 79 -5.88 5.70 19.91
C ASP A 79 -6.79 6.94 19.85
N TYR A 80 -6.68 7.79 18.82
CA TYR A 80 -7.39 9.06 18.67
C TYR A 80 -7.24 9.97 19.91
N ILE A 81 -6.02 10.07 20.45
CA ILE A 81 -5.69 10.92 21.62
C ILE A 81 -4.99 12.23 21.25
N GLY A 82 -4.86 12.53 19.95
CA GLY A 82 -4.29 13.77 19.42
C GLY A 82 -2.79 13.68 19.12
N ARG A 83 -2.33 12.51 18.64
CA ARG A 83 -0.93 12.28 18.26
C ARG A 83 -0.67 12.35 16.75
N SER A 84 -1.72 12.40 15.92
CA SER A 84 -1.55 12.58 14.46
C SER A 84 -0.82 13.86 14.15
N ARG A 85 0.21 13.80 13.30
CA ARG A 85 1.12 14.91 13.03
C ARG A 85 1.47 15.02 11.55
N LEU A 86 1.81 16.24 11.14
CA LEU A 86 2.61 16.53 9.97
C LEU A 86 3.99 16.98 10.45
N LEU A 87 5.05 16.34 9.96
CA LEU A 87 6.41 16.56 10.41
C LEU A 87 7.32 16.97 9.26
N LYS A 88 8.32 17.82 9.56
CA LYS A 88 9.54 17.96 8.78
C LYS A 88 10.71 17.55 9.65
N ILE A 89 11.57 16.68 9.13
CA ILE A 89 12.59 15.95 9.90
C ILE A 89 13.95 16.14 9.23
N ASP A 90 14.98 16.38 10.01
CA ASP A 90 16.37 16.23 9.56
C ASP A 90 16.69 14.75 9.37
N LEU A 91 16.91 14.35 8.13
CA LEU A 91 17.12 12.96 7.74
C LEU A 91 18.30 12.31 8.49
N ASN A 92 19.38 13.05 8.74
CA ASN A 92 20.59 12.46 9.30
C ASN A 92 20.49 12.21 10.81
N SER A 93 19.85 13.11 11.53
CA SER A 93 19.72 13.03 13.00
C SER A 93 18.38 12.48 13.49
N GLY A 94 17.36 12.39 12.62
CA GLY A 94 15.99 12.05 13.00
C GLY A 94 15.30 13.14 13.82
N LYS A 95 15.91 14.35 13.95
CA LYS A 95 15.32 15.44 14.74
C LYS A 95 14.17 16.09 13.98
N ILE A 96 13.06 16.29 14.68
CA ILE A 96 11.92 17.05 14.18
C ILE A 96 12.34 18.52 14.09
N GLU A 97 12.37 19.06 12.87
CA GLU A 97 12.62 20.47 12.58
C GLU A 97 11.33 21.29 12.70
N LYS A 98 10.21 20.69 12.30
CA LYS A 98 8.89 21.32 12.32
C LYS A 98 7.80 20.30 12.55
N GLN A 99 6.79 20.69 13.32
CA GLN A 99 5.65 19.83 13.64
C GLN A 99 4.35 20.63 13.62
N LEU A 100 3.32 20.01 13.05
CA LEU A 100 1.92 20.44 13.17
C LEU A 100 1.11 19.26 13.72
N ASN A 101 0.47 19.42 14.86
CA ASN A 101 -0.46 18.44 15.39
C ASN A 101 -1.83 18.62 14.71
N LEU A 102 -2.43 17.53 14.30
CA LEU A 102 -3.82 17.53 13.84
C LEU A 102 -4.76 17.62 15.06
N ASP A 103 -5.98 18.13 14.82
CA ASP A 103 -7.03 18.03 15.83
C ASP A 103 -7.30 16.54 16.14
N ARG A 104 -7.56 16.23 17.41
CA ARG A 104 -7.74 14.87 17.93
C ARG A 104 -8.73 14.01 17.14
N LYS A 105 -9.70 14.62 16.48
CA LYS A 105 -10.70 13.92 15.68
C LYS A 105 -10.16 13.38 14.35
N TYR A 106 -8.96 13.80 13.93
CA TYR A 106 -8.38 13.41 12.66
C TYR A 106 -7.28 12.37 12.85
N PHE A 107 -7.34 11.34 12.05
CA PHE A 107 -6.26 10.40 11.84
C PHE A 107 -5.50 10.83 10.58
N GLY A 108 -4.24 11.24 10.71
CA GLY A 108 -3.41 11.65 9.56
C GLY A 108 -2.99 10.44 8.73
N GLU A 109 -3.14 10.58 7.42
CA GLU A 109 -2.85 9.55 6.42
C GLU A 109 -1.87 10.04 5.37
N GLY A 110 -1.97 9.55 4.14
CA GLY A 110 -1.08 9.80 3.03
C GLY A 110 -0.70 11.26 2.84
N LEU A 111 0.52 11.48 2.40
CA LEU A 111 1.17 12.79 2.30
C LEU A 111 1.87 12.94 0.95
N THR A 112 1.70 14.08 0.29
CA THR A 112 2.54 14.45 -0.86
C THR A 112 2.76 15.95 -0.96
N ILE A 113 3.77 16.34 -1.74
CA ILE A 113 4.04 17.76 -2.04
C ILE A 113 4.06 17.94 -3.55
N LEU A 114 3.20 18.83 -4.01
CA LEU A 114 3.14 19.23 -5.41
C LEU A 114 3.26 20.76 -5.55
N ARG A 115 4.29 21.23 -6.27
CA ARG A 115 4.51 22.67 -6.53
C ARG A 115 4.51 23.52 -5.26
N ASP A 116 5.34 23.12 -4.28
CA ASP A 116 5.49 23.79 -2.97
C ASP A 116 4.21 23.80 -2.11
N THR A 117 3.26 22.93 -2.41
CA THR A 117 2.01 22.78 -1.66
C THR A 117 1.94 21.38 -1.08
N ILE A 118 1.73 21.28 0.23
CA ILE A 118 1.58 20.01 0.96
C ILE A 118 0.12 19.60 0.92
N TYR A 119 -0.11 18.32 0.65
CA TYR A 119 -1.42 17.67 0.69
C TYR A 119 -1.34 16.49 1.66
N GLN A 120 -2.24 16.44 2.63
CA GLN A 120 -2.33 15.36 3.63
C GLN A 120 -3.76 14.87 3.70
N LEU A 121 -3.95 13.55 3.58
CA LEU A 121 -5.25 12.91 3.74
C LEU A 121 -5.56 12.63 5.21
N THR A 122 -6.81 12.30 5.47
CA THR A 122 -7.28 11.72 6.73
C THR A 122 -7.95 10.38 6.45
N TYR A 123 -7.98 9.49 7.45
CA TYR A 123 -8.50 8.14 7.34
C TYR A 123 -10.00 8.13 6.96
N LYS A 124 -10.87 8.28 7.96
CA LYS A 124 -12.35 8.18 7.82
C LYS A 124 -13.04 9.53 7.80
N GLU A 125 -12.32 10.57 8.11
CA GLU A 125 -12.88 11.93 8.22
C GLU A 125 -13.13 12.58 6.86
N ARG A 126 -12.69 11.91 5.75
CA ARG A 126 -12.94 12.33 4.35
C ARG A 126 -12.51 13.76 4.08
N THR A 127 -11.45 14.19 4.75
CA THR A 127 -10.90 15.53 4.68
C THR A 127 -9.46 15.46 4.21
N ALA A 128 -9.12 16.24 3.20
CA ALA A 128 -7.75 16.49 2.81
C ALA A 128 -7.35 17.89 3.29
N PHE A 129 -6.20 17.99 3.92
CA PHE A 129 -5.60 19.24 4.31
C PHE A 129 -4.63 19.73 3.25
N VAL A 130 -4.62 21.02 3.02
CA VAL A 130 -3.69 21.68 2.12
C VAL A 130 -2.91 22.73 2.90
N TYR A 131 -1.55 22.66 2.83
CA TYR A 131 -0.68 23.56 3.58
C TYR A 131 0.41 24.17 2.68
N THR A 132 0.96 25.28 3.13
CA THR A 132 2.26 25.77 2.65
C THR A 132 3.39 24.91 3.19
N LEU A 133 4.62 25.02 2.64
CA LEU A 133 5.81 24.38 3.21
C LEU A 133 6.12 24.80 4.64
N ASP A 134 5.57 25.96 5.06
CA ASP A 134 5.64 26.43 6.44
C ASP A 134 4.55 25.86 7.36
N PHE A 135 3.83 24.83 6.93
CA PHE A 135 2.74 24.18 7.66
C PHE A 135 1.58 25.12 8.00
N LYS A 136 1.48 26.26 7.30
CA LYS A 136 0.30 27.14 7.40
C LYS A 136 -0.83 26.53 6.60
N LYS A 137 -1.94 26.22 7.25
CA LYS A 137 -3.13 25.67 6.58
C LYS A 137 -3.70 26.68 5.57
N ILE A 138 -3.85 26.26 4.33
CA ILE A 138 -4.45 27.02 3.24
C ILE A 138 -5.95 26.74 3.19
N LYS A 139 -6.32 25.45 3.20
CA LYS A 139 -7.73 25.01 3.14
C LYS A 139 -7.90 23.56 3.61
N GLU A 140 -9.14 23.20 3.84
CA GLU A 140 -9.63 21.83 3.99
C GLU A 140 -10.51 21.52 2.79
N VAL A 141 -10.39 20.33 2.23
CA VAL A 141 -11.15 19.92 1.05
C VAL A 141 -11.74 18.54 1.31
N PRO A 142 -13.05 18.34 1.09
CA PRO A 142 -13.60 17.00 1.13
C PRO A 142 -13.07 16.18 -0.05
N PHE A 143 -12.76 14.91 0.20
CA PHE A 143 -12.47 13.94 -0.85
C PHE A 143 -13.29 12.67 -0.65
N THR A 144 -13.41 11.87 -1.70
CA THR A 144 -14.20 10.65 -1.66
C THR A 144 -13.48 9.54 -2.42
N THR A 145 -13.45 8.37 -1.80
CA THR A 145 -13.08 7.08 -2.38
C THR A 145 -14.27 6.13 -2.30
N ASP A 146 -14.18 4.96 -2.88
CA ASP A 146 -15.28 3.99 -2.83
C ASP A 146 -15.54 3.47 -1.40
N ASN A 147 -14.45 3.25 -0.63
CA ASN A 147 -14.56 2.83 0.78
C ASN A 147 -14.85 3.99 1.73
N GLY A 148 -14.70 5.23 1.26
CA GLY A 148 -14.84 6.42 2.10
C GLY A 148 -13.66 6.63 3.06
N GLU A 149 -12.54 5.99 2.80
CA GLU A 149 -11.29 6.09 3.56
C GLU A 149 -10.21 6.71 2.68
N GLY A 150 -9.26 7.43 3.28
CA GLY A 150 -8.03 7.86 2.62
C GLY A 150 -6.87 7.11 3.23
N TRP A 151 -5.98 6.56 2.41
CA TRP A 151 -4.79 5.86 2.85
C TRP A 151 -3.55 6.52 2.25
N GLY A 152 -2.87 5.89 1.29
CA GLY A 152 -1.69 6.47 0.65
C GLY A 152 -1.98 7.69 -0.23
N LEU A 153 -0.96 8.52 -0.46
CA LEU A 153 -1.03 9.67 -1.35
C LEU A 153 0.32 9.99 -1.97
N THR A 154 0.36 10.07 -3.30
CA THR A 154 1.52 10.56 -4.04
C THR A 154 1.10 11.49 -5.18
N THR A 155 2.04 11.89 -6.05
CA THR A 155 1.76 12.72 -7.23
C THR A 155 2.65 12.34 -8.40
N ASP A 156 2.10 12.34 -9.62
CA ASP A 156 2.84 12.22 -10.89
C ASP A 156 3.33 13.59 -11.43
N GLY A 157 3.21 14.65 -10.63
CA GLY A 157 3.50 16.03 -11.03
C GLY A 157 2.32 16.76 -11.67
N THR A 158 1.26 16.03 -12.02
CA THR A 158 0.02 16.56 -12.62
C THR A 158 -1.17 16.37 -11.69
N TYR A 159 -1.38 15.14 -11.25
CA TYR A 159 -2.48 14.71 -10.40
C TYR A 159 -2.00 14.33 -9.00
N LEU A 160 -2.88 14.40 -8.03
CA LEU A 160 -2.75 13.70 -6.77
C LEU A 160 -3.27 12.27 -6.99
N ILE A 161 -2.53 11.27 -6.50
CA ILE A 161 -2.86 9.86 -6.66
C ILE A 161 -2.99 9.27 -5.27
N ALA A 162 -4.19 8.81 -4.92
CA ALA A 162 -4.49 8.21 -3.61
C ALA A 162 -5.00 6.79 -3.74
N ASP A 163 -5.01 6.06 -2.65
CA ASP A 163 -5.74 4.80 -2.49
C ASP A 163 -6.62 4.81 -1.22
N ASP A 164 -7.36 3.73 -1.01
CA ASP A 164 -8.29 3.55 0.10
C ASP A 164 -8.20 2.14 0.72
N GLY A 165 -7.04 1.49 0.56
CA GLY A 165 -6.82 0.12 1.00
C GLY A 165 -7.46 -0.95 0.10
N SER A 166 -8.19 -0.55 -0.95
CA SER A 166 -8.70 -1.46 -1.97
C SER A 166 -7.64 -1.76 -3.05
N SER A 167 -8.10 -2.22 -4.20
CA SER A 167 -7.29 -2.37 -5.40
C SER A 167 -7.26 -1.12 -6.29
N ASN A 168 -7.85 0.00 -5.87
CA ASN A 168 -8.00 1.15 -6.75
C ASN A 168 -7.04 2.28 -6.41
N LEU A 169 -6.47 2.89 -7.45
CA LEU A 169 -5.81 4.18 -7.38
C LEU A 169 -6.77 5.27 -7.90
N TYR A 170 -6.90 6.34 -7.15
CA TYR A 170 -7.80 7.48 -7.41
C TYR A 170 -6.98 8.70 -7.80
N TYR A 171 -7.21 9.25 -8.98
CA TYR A 171 -6.52 10.43 -9.49
C TYR A 171 -7.39 11.67 -9.30
N TYR A 172 -6.87 12.64 -8.57
CA TYR A 172 -7.58 13.89 -8.29
C TYR A 172 -6.89 15.09 -8.94
N GLU A 173 -7.69 16.03 -9.40
CA GLU A 173 -7.23 17.34 -9.79
C GLU A 173 -6.80 18.13 -8.51
N PRO A 174 -5.55 18.63 -8.41
CA PRO A 174 -5.00 19.14 -7.14
C PRO A 174 -5.73 20.36 -6.58
N SER A 175 -6.25 21.25 -7.43
CA SER A 175 -6.88 22.48 -6.97
C SER A 175 -8.26 22.26 -6.35
N THR A 176 -8.99 21.27 -6.83
CA THR A 176 -10.40 21.02 -6.49
C THR A 176 -10.65 19.71 -5.75
N PHE A 177 -9.70 18.76 -5.78
CA PHE A 177 -9.88 17.37 -5.35
C PHE A 177 -11.01 16.66 -6.11
N LYS A 178 -11.32 17.13 -7.31
CA LYS A 178 -12.27 16.42 -8.17
C LYS A 178 -11.63 15.14 -8.70
N LEU A 179 -12.33 14.02 -8.54
CA LEU A 179 -11.91 12.73 -9.09
C LEU A 179 -11.88 12.82 -10.64
N VAL A 180 -10.74 12.49 -11.23
CA VAL A 180 -10.50 12.51 -12.69
C VAL A 180 -10.63 11.10 -13.27
N LYS A 181 -9.99 10.12 -12.64
CA LYS A 181 -10.07 8.71 -13.03
C LYS A 181 -9.84 7.78 -11.85
N LYS A 182 -10.30 6.54 -11.98
CA LYS A 182 -9.88 5.40 -11.16
C LYS A 182 -9.07 4.45 -12.02
N LEU A 183 -8.07 3.83 -11.42
CA LEU A 183 -7.22 2.82 -12.05
C LEU A 183 -7.18 1.58 -11.15
N PRO A 184 -7.82 0.48 -11.54
CA PRO A 184 -7.71 -0.77 -10.79
C PRO A 184 -6.29 -1.33 -10.93
N VAL A 185 -5.73 -1.78 -9.81
CA VAL A 185 -4.42 -2.44 -9.75
C VAL A 185 -4.61 -3.94 -9.85
N THR A 186 -3.83 -4.60 -10.70
CA THR A 186 -3.86 -6.05 -10.88
C THR A 186 -2.47 -6.66 -10.69
N ASP A 187 -2.45 -7.80 -10.03
CA ASP A 187 -1.26 -8.60 -9.72
C ASP A 187 -1.45 -10.00 -10.34
N ALA A 188 -0.67 -10.32 -11.36
CA ALA A 188 -0.82 -11.56 -12.16
C ALA A 188 -2.27 -11.83 -12.62
N GLY A 189 -3.00 -10.75 -12.95
CA GLY A 189 -4.39 -10.81 -13.41
C GLY A 189 -5.46 -10.85 -12.33
N ALA A 190 -5.09 -11.01 -11.05
CA ALA A 190 -6.00 -10.82 -9.92
C ALA A 190 -6.03 -9.34 -9.50
N LEU A 191 -7.12 -8.90 -8.86
CA LEU A 191 -7.14 -7.56 -8.23
C LEU A 191 -6.11 -7.52 -7.09
N GLY A 192 -5.28 -6.48 -7.08
CA GLY A 192 -4.47 -6.12 -5.93
C GLY A 192 -5.35 -5.78 -4.72
N TYR A 193 -4.77 -5.74 -3.53
CA TYR A 193 -5.50 -5.38 -2.31
C TYR A 193 -4.56 -4.81 -1.27
N ASN A 194 -5.13 -4.11 -0.29
CA ASN A 194 -4.39 -3.53 0.83
C ASN A 194 -3.29 -2.56 0.37
N LEU A 195 -3.51 -1.82 -0.73
CA LEU A 195 -2.63 -0.71 -1.09
C LEU A 195 -2.60 0.28 0.06
N ASN A 196 -1.42 0.80 0.36
CA ASN A 196 -1.23 1.73 1.47
C ASN A 196 -0.29 2.86 1.03
N GLU A 197 0.73 3.20 1.82
CA GLU A 197 1.59 4.31 1.49
C GLU A 197 2.14 4.23 0.06
N LEU A 198 2.13 5.36 -0.64
CA LEU A 198 2.41 5.49 -2.07
C LEU A 198 3.56 6.46 -2.35
N GLU A 199 4.45 6.07 -3.29
CA GLU A 199 5.47 6.97 -3.83
C GLU A 199 5.58 6.85 -5.36
N TYR A 200 5.77 7.97 -6.05
CA TYR A 200 5.96 7.99 -7.50
C TYR A 200 7.45 8.12 -7.85
N ILE A 201 8.03 7.06 -8.43
CA ILE A 201 9.46 6.96 -8.72
C ILE A 201 9.68 6.64 -10.20
N ASP A 202 10.34 7.53 -10.93
CA ASP A 202 10.80 7.31 -12.31
C ASP A 202 9.71 6.69 -13.23
N GLY A 203 8.49 7.21 -13.17
CA GLY A 203 7.39 6.79 -14.04
C GLY A 203 6.54 5.62 -13.53
N TYR A 204 6.81 5.10 -12.34
CA TYR A 204 6.05 4.03 -11.70
C TYR A 204 5.51 4.46 -10.34
N ILE A 205 4.39 3.86 -9.93
CA ILE A 205 3.86 3.99 -8.57
C ILE A 205 4.39 2.83 -7.75
N TYR A 206 4.98 3.15 -6.60
CA TYR A 206 5.37 2.17 -5.59
C TYR A 206 4.37 2.25 -4.45
N ALA A 207 3.86 1.10 -4.01
CA ALA A 207 2.85 1.00 -2.97
C ALA A 207 3.27 0.00 -1.90
N ASN A 208 3.25 0.40 -0.64
CA ASN A 208 3.25 -0.58 0.43
C ASN A 208 1.97 -1.42 0.35
N GLN A 209 2.06 -2.68 0.73
CA GLN A 209 0.91 -3.56 0.85
C GLN A 209 0.67 -3.87 2.34
N TRP A 210 -0.41 -3.32 2.91
CA TRP A 210 -0.68 -3.41 4.34
C TRP A 210 -0.74 -4.85 4.85
N GLN A 211 -0.12 -5.09 6.01
CA GLN A 211 0.10 -6.40 6.64
C GLN A 211 1.05 -7.33 5.89
N LEU A 212 1.63 -6.90 4.77
CA LEU A 212 2.63 -7.65 4.05
C LEU A 212 3.97 -6.90 4.05
N SER A 213 5.06 -7.62 3.85
CA SER A 213 6.40 -7.04 3.78
C SER A 213 6.83 -6.75 2.34
N TYR A 214 5.88 -6.39 1.47
CA TYR A 214 6.17 -6.10 0.07
C TYR A 214 5.88 -4.65 -0.28
N ILE A 215 6.69 -4.13 -1.22
CA ILE A 215 6.37 -2.96 -2.02
C ILE A 215 6.02 -3.45 -3.42
N LEU A 216 4.88 -3.01 -3.93
CA LEU A 216 4.44 -3.26 -5.29
C LEU A 216 4.95 -2.14 -6.21
N LYS A 217 5.53 -2.49 -7.36
CA LYS A 217 5.83 -1.54 -8.43
C LYS A 217 4.74 -1.63 -9.49
N ILE A 218 4.00 -0.55 -9.69
CA ILE A 218 2.78 -0.51 -10.50
C ILE A 218 3.00 0.38 -11.72
N ASP A 219 2.64 -0.11 -12.90
CA ASP A 219 2.60 0.70 -14.11
C ASP A 219 1.35 1.61 -14.10
N PRO A 220 1.48 2.95 -14.03
CA PRO A 220 0.35 3.86 -13.93
C PRO A 220 -0.48 3.98 -15.22
N SER A 221 0.01 3.43 -16.33
CA SER A 221 -0.72 3.45 -17.60
C SER A 221 -1.87 2.43 -17.64
N ASN A 222 -1.72 1.31 -16.91
CA ASN A 222 -2.65 0.18 -16.98
C ASN A 222 -2.98 -0.47 -15.61
N GLY A 223 -2.28 -0.09 -14.53
CA GLY A 223 -2.49 -0.61 -13.18
C GLY A 223 -1.86 -1.99 -12.92
N VAL A 224 -1.03 -2.49 -13.84
CA VAL A 224 -0.39 -3.80 -13.66
C VAL A 224 0.79 -3.71 -12.70
N VAL A 225 0.85 -4.60 -11.72
CA VAL A 225 2.03 -4.81 -10.88
C VAL A 225 3.11 -5.47 -11.73
N VAL A 226 4.19 -4.74 -11.97
CA VAL A 226 5.32 -5.20 -12.81
C VAL A 226 6.46 -5.80 -12.00
N ALA A 227 6.57 -5.43 -10.70
CA ALA A 227 7.53 -6.04 -9.79
C ALA A 227 7.01 -6.01 -8.35
N LYS A 228 7.55 -6.93 -7.53
CA LYS A 228 7.39 -6.99 -6.07
C LYS A 228 8.75 -6.93 -5.42
N ILE A 229 8.91 -6.03 -4.47
CA ILE A 229 10.14 -5.84 -3.70
C ILE A 229 9.92 -6.44 -2.31
N ASP A 230 10.74 -7.41 -1.93
CA ASP A 230 10.63 -8.08 -0.63
C ASP A 230 11.43 -7.32 0.45
N LEU A 231 10.75 -6.91 1.51
CA LEU A 231 11.31 -6.24 2.68
C LEU A 231 11.31 -7.13 3.92
N THR A 232 11.04 -8.42 3.79
CA THR A 232 10.93 -9.36 4.92
C THR A 232 12.16 -9.34 5.82
N ASP A 233 13.36 -9.31 5.24
CA ASP A 233 14.62 -9.28 6.01
C ASP A 233 14.77 -7.98 6.80
N ILE A 234 14.38 -6.84 6.21
CA ILE A 234 14.40 -5.55 6.88
C ILE A 234 13.40 -5.55 8.04
N TRP A 235 12.18 -6.01 7.81
CA TRP A 235 11.17 -6.09 8.85
C TRP A 235 11.58 -7.01 10.00
N ASN A 236 12.11 -8.20 9.69
CA ASN A 236 12.64 -9.13 10.69
C ASN A 236 13.75 -8.50 11.54
N ARG A 237 14.69 -7.78 10.90
CA ARG A 237 15.75 -7.03 11.59
C ARG A 237 15.17 -5.98 12.55
N VAL A 238 14.18 -5.21 12.11
CA VAL A 238 13.53 -4.18 12.93
C VAL A 238 12.79 -4.81 14.12
N LYS A 239 12.03 -5.89 13.88
CA LYS A 239 11.31 -6.63 14.94
C LYS A 239 12.24 -7.22 16.01
N GLN A 240 13.45 -7.65 15.62
CA GLN A 240 14.47 -8.10 16.58
C GLN A 240 15.00 -6.96 17.44
N LYS A 241 15.12 -5.74 16.88
CA LYS A 241 15.60 -4.56 17.58
C LYS A 241 14.52 -3.93 18.47
N ASP A 242 13.31 -3.84 17.96
CA ASP A 242 12.12 -3.34 18.66
C ASP A 242 10.89 -4.21 18.35
N PRO A 243 10.50 -5.10 19.29
CA PRO A 243 9.31 -5.93 19.12
C PRO A 243 7.99 -5.16 18.99
N LYS A 244 7.95 -3.87 19.37
CA LYS A 244 6.77 -3.01 19.23
C LYS A 244 6.62 -2.40 17.85
N ALA A 245 7.69 -2.39 17.03
CA ALA A 245 7.61 -1.94 15.66
C ALA A 245 6.50 -2.70 14.92
N GLU A 246 5.69 -1.99 14.13
CA GLU A 246 4.58 -2.57 13.42
C GLU A 246 4.92 -2.84 11.94
N VAL A 247 3.95 -2.80 11.05
CA VAL A 247 4.13 -3.15 9.64
C VAL A 247 5.02 -2.17 8.90
N VAL A 248 5.62 -2.65 7.82
CA VAL A 248 6.30 -1.80 6.83
C VAL A 248 5.30 -0.79 6.30
N ASN A 249 5.63 0.50 6.36
CA ASN A 249 4.85 1.58 5.75
C ASN A 249 5.67 2.86 5.66
N GLY A 250 5.78 3.42 4.47
CA GLY A 250 6.55 4.61 4.16
C GLY A 250 7.65 4.35 3.14
N ILE A 251 7.52 4.99 1.98
CA ILE A 251 8.48 5.00 0.87
C ILE A 251 8.76 6.46 0.54
N ALA A 252 10.02 6.86 0.47
CA ALA A 252 10.38 8.19 0.03
C ALA A 252 11.47 8.12 -1.04
N TYR A 253 11.37 8.97 -2.03
CA TYR A 253 12.34 9.09 -3.10
C TYR A 253 12.95 10.48 -3.16
N ASP A 254 14.26 10.54 -3.19
CA ASP A 254 15.00 11.78 -3.46
C ASP A 254 15.37 11.86 -4.94
N PRO A 255 14.71 12.68 -5.75
CA PRO A 255 14.96 12.77 -7.18
C PRO A 255 16.33 13.34 -7.52
N ASP A 256 16.94 14.12 -6.61
CA ASP A 256 18.26 14.74 -6.84
C ASP A 256 19.38 13.71 -6.67
N SER A 257 19.33 12.89 -5.63
CA SER A 257 20.34 11.84 -5.35
C SER A 257 19.97 10.46 -5.89
N LYS A 258 18.74 10.27 -6.39
CA LYS A 258 18.17 8.99 -6.85
C LYS A 258 18.10 7.92 -5.76
N LYS A 259 17.98 8.34 -4.50
CA LYS A 259 17.94 7.45 -3.35
C LYS A 259 16.52 7.15 -2.94
N ILE A 260 16.31 5.90 -2.54
CA ILE A 260 15.02 5.43 -2.00
C ILE A 260 15.20 5.17 -0.52
N TYR A 261 14.19 5.55 0.25
CA TYR A 261 14.12 5.34 1.69
C TYR A 261 12.86 4.59 2.05
N VAL A 262 12.96 3.70 3.05
CA VAL A 262 11.83 2.95 3.57
C VAL A 262 11.83 2.94 5.09
N THR A 263 10.64 2.91 5.67
CA THR A 263 10.44 2.76 7.10
C THR A 263 9.18 1.95 7.41
N GLY A 264 8.66 2.04 8.60
CA GLY A 264 7.40 1.41 9.02
C GLY A 264 6.81 2.07 10.25
N LYS A 265 5.60 1.66 10.58
CA LYS A 265 4.86 2.16 11.74
C LYS A 265 5.59 1.84 13.03
N ASN A 266 5.91 2.89 13.79
CA ASN A 266 6.66 2.81 15.07
C ASN A 266 8.08 2.20 14.93
N TRP A 267 8.69 2.29 13.75
CA TRP A 267 10.06 1.79 13.57
C TRP A 267 11.10 2.73 14.19
N PRO A 268 12.19 2.17 14.77
CA PRO A 268 13.30 2.97 15.31
C PRO A 268 14.30 3.42 14.25
N GLU A 269 14.16 2.96 13.01
CA GLU A 269 15.09 3.22 11.92
C GLU A 269 14.34 3.50 10.60
N LEU A 270 14.90 4.42 9.84
CA LEU A 270 14.62 4.63 8.41
C LEU A 270 15.82 4.14 7.63
N PHE A 271 15.60 3.46 6.51
CA PHE A 271 16.66 2.84 5.73
C PHE A 271 16.76 3.45 4.33
N GLU A 272 17.97 3.87 3.93
CA GLU A 272 18.32 4.05 2.52
C GLU A 272 18.50 2.68 1.90
N VAL A 273 17.80 2.41 0.80
CA VAL A 273 17.75 1.08 0.18
C VAL A 273 18.01 1.14 -1.32
N GLN A 274 18.41 -0.01 -1.86
CA GLN A 274 18.52 -0.25 -3.29
C GLN A 274 17.73 -1.50 -3.66
N PHE A 275 16.93 -1.39 -4.70
CA PHE A 275 16.21 -2.53 -5.27
C PHE A 275 17.04 -3.18 -6.38
N SER A 276 17.16 -4.51 -6.35
CA SER A 276 17.97 -5.28 -7.31
C SER A 276 17.32 -6.63 -7.61
N LYS A 277 17.71 -7.21 -8.75
CA LYS A 277 17.35 -8.59 -9.12
C LYS A 277 18.05 -9.61 -8.23
#